data_0e23d8d3ea0c164dd77f335bacf8fa6e
#
_entry.id   0e23d8d3ea0c164dd77f335bacf8fa6e
#
_cell.length_a   1.000
_cell.length_b   1.000
_cell.length_c   1.000
_cell.angle_alpha   90.00
_cell.angle_beta   90.00
_cell.angle_gamma   90.00
#
_symmetry.space_group_name_H-M   'P 1'
#
loop_
_entity.id
_entity.type
_entity.pdbx_description
1 polymer ?
#
loop_
_entity_poly.entity_id
_entity_poly.type
_entity_poly.pdbx_seq_one_letter_code
_entity_poly.pdbx_strand_id
1 'polypeptide(L)'
;MRVAVAADHAGYALKGEIVSWLESEGHQVNDTGAHKYDPDDDYPDFAVDVANSVCSGDSERGILICGSGVGASITANKVKGIRACLCHDTYSARQGVEHDNMNMVCIGGRIIGIELAKVVLEAFLGANFIPEPRFQRRLDKLMKVEETGLP
;
A
#
# COMPACT_ATOMS: atom_id res chain seq x y z
N MET A 1 -8.74 10.49 5.91
CA MET A 1 -7.30 10.18 6.12
C MET A 1 -6.52 10.64 4.90
N ARG A 2 -5.22 10.92 5.03
CA ARG A 2 -4.33 11.23 3.89
C ARG A 2 -3.76 9.92 3.34
N VAL A 3 -3.89 9.70 2.03
CA VAL A 3 -3.52 8.44 1.38
C VAL A 3 -2.64 8.74 0.16
N ALA A 4 -1.41 8.21 0.14
CA ALA A 4 -0.57 8.23 -1.05
C ALA A 4 -1.01 7.15 -2.03
N VAL A 5 -1.13 7.48 -3.30
CA VAL A 5 -1.53 6.54 -4.35
C VAL A 5 -0.60 6.68 -5.54
N ALA A 6 -0.11 5.56 -6.06
CA ALA A 6 0.61 5.53 -7.33
C ALA A 6 0.32 4.25 -8.11
N ALA A 7 0.67 4.28 -9.39
CA ALA A 7 0.68 3.09 -10.24
C ALA A 7 1.74 3.20 -11.33
N ASP A 8 2.21 2.05 -11.81
CA ASP A 8 2.88 1.95 -13.10
C ASP A 8 1.86 1.91 -14.26
N HIS A 9 2.34 1.79 -15.50
CA HIS A 9 1.50 1.67 -16.69
C HIS A 9 0.42 0.58 -16.59
N ALA A 10 0.73 -0.55 -15.93
CA ALA A 10 -0.20 -1.68 -15.84
C ALA A 10 -1.32 -1.46 -14.81
N GLY A 11 -1.11 -0.56 -13.85
CA GLY A 11 -2.10 -0.12 -12.87
C GLY A 11 -2.76 1.21 -13.18
N TYR A 12 -2.28 1.94 -14.20
CA TYR A 12 -2.65 3.34 -14.47
C TYR A 12 -4.16 3.59 -14.57
N ALA A 13 -4.88 2.77 -15.34
CA ALA A 13 -6.32 2.93 -15.50
C ALA A 13 -7.08 2.69 -14.19
N LEU A 14 -6.75 1.61 -13.48
CA LEU A 14 -7.37 1.28 -12.19
C LEU A 14 -7.05 2.34 -11.13
N LYS A 15 -5.84 2.92 -11.15
CA LYS A 15 -5.47 4.04 -10.26
C LYS A 15 -6.43 5.22 -10.41
N GLY A 16 -6.75 5.62 -11.62
CA GLY A 16 -7.66 6.74 -11.87
C GLY A 16 -9.06 6.53 -11.26
N GLU A 17 -9.58 5.31 -11.36
CA GLU A 17 -10.86 4.95 -10.74
C GLU A 17 -10.77 4.93 -9.20
N ILE A 18 -9.68 4.39 -8.66
CA ILE A 18 -9.43 4.34 -7.20
C ILE A 18 -9.26 5.74 -6.62
N VAL A 19 -8.50 6.63 -7.26
CA VAL A 19 -8.33 8.03 -6.81
C VAL A 19 -9.67 8.73 -6.74
N SER A 20 -10.48 8.68 -7.81
CA SER A 20 -11.80 9.29 -7.84
C SER A 20 -12.73 8.75 -6.75
N TRP A 21 -12.69 7.44 -6.51
CA TRP A 21 -13.46 6.81 -5.46
C TRP A 21 -12.99 7.25 -4.07
N LEU A 22 -11.69 7.24 -3.77
CA LEU A 22 -11.14 7.68 -2.47
C LEU A 22 -11.53 9.12 -2.15
N GLU A 23 -11.47 10.01 -3.12
CA GLU A 23 -11.90 11.41 -2.97
C GLU A 23 -13.40 11.50 -2.66
N SER A 24 -14.24 10.69 -3.31
CA SER A 24 -15.68 10.64 -3.04
C SER A 24 -16.01 10.12 -1.64
N GLU A 25 -15.16 9.24 -1.08
CA GLU A 25 -15.24 8.76 0.31
C GLU A 25 -14.64 9.76 1.34
N GLY A 26 -14.18 10.94 0.89
CA GLY A 26 -13.66 12.00 1.76
C GLY A 26 -12.22 11.81 2.20
N HIS A 27 -11.44 10.98 1.51
CA HIS A 27 -10.00 10.88 1.72
C HIS A 27 -9.26 12.03 1.03
N GLN A 28 -8.14 12.46 1.60
CA GLN A 28 -7.21 13.37 0.95
C GLN A 28 -6.17 12.53 0.19
N VAL A 29 -6.26 12.53 -1.13
CA VAL A 29 -5.37 11.74 -1.97
C VAL A 29 -4.12 12.54 -2.32
N ASN A 30 -2.95 11.97 -2.02
CA ASN A 30 -1.66 12.39 -2.53
C ASN A 30 -1.29 11.47 -3.71
N ASP A 31 -1.66 11.86 -4.93
CA ASP A 31 -1.28 11.13 -6.15
C ASP A 31 0.20 11.37 -6.45
N THR A 32 1.04 10.37 -6.22
CA THR A 32 2.49 10.42 -6.45
C THR A 32 2.92 9.87 -7.81
N GLY A 33 1.98 9.52 -8.70
CA GLY A 33 2.27 9.09 -10.09
C GLY A 33 1.61 7.72 -10.44
N ALA A 34 1.73 7.23 -11.67
CA ALA A 34 2.10 7.97 -12.88
C ALA A 34 1.01 8.99 -13.22
N HIS A 35 1.41 10.22 -13.60
CA HIS A 35 0.45 11.26 -13.98
C HIS A 35 0.08 11.21 -15.47
N LYS A 36 0.81 10.42 -16.24
CA LYS A 36 0.53 10.11 -17.65
C LYS A 36 0.83 8.63 -17.90
N TYR A 37 0.15 8.06 -18.87
CA TYR A 37 0.45 6.70 -19.30
C TYR A 37 1.80 6.67 -20.03
N ASP A 38 2.70 5.78 -19.59
CA ASP A 38 3.98 5.49 -20.25
C ASP A 38 4.20 3.97 -20.22
N PRO A 39 4.18 3.26 -21.37
CA PRO A 39 4.28 1.80 -21.40
C PRO A 39 5.65 1.27 -20.93
N ASP A 40 6.65 2.14 -20.87
CA ASP A 40 8.04 1.81 -20.54
C ASP A 40 8.43 2.24 -19.12
N ASP A 41 7.47 2.71 -18.31
CA ASP A 41 7.73 3.10 -16.92
C ASP A 41 8.03 1.90 -16.01
N ASP A 42 8.75 2.17 -14.94
CA ASP A 42 9.24 1.16 -13.98
C ASP A 42 8.52 1.29 -12.62
N TYR A 43 7.80 0.23 -12.18
CA TYR A 43 7.08 0.20 -10.90
C TYR A 43 7.93 0.52 -9.67
N PRO A 44 9.25 0.26 -9.61
CA PRO A 44 10.04 0.59 -8.42
C PRO A 44 10.09 2.08 -8.11
N ASP A 45 10.07 2.95 -9.11
CA ASP A 45 10.10 4.40 -8.91
C ASP A 45 8.84 4.85 -8.15
N PHE A 46 7.67 4.41 -8.59
CA PHE A 46 6.40 4.69 -7.93
C PHE A 46 6.29 4.06 -6.54
N ALA A 47 6.90 2.88 -6.34
CA ALA A 47 6.94 2.24 -5.03
C ALA A 47 7.72 3.08 -4.02
N VAL A 48 8.85 3.66 -4.43
CA VAL A 48 9.67 4.53 -3.60
C VAL A 48 8.94 5.85 -3.30
N ASP A 49 8.24 6.44 -4.28
CA ASP A 49 7.51 7.69 -4.09
C ASP A 49 6.37 7.54 -3.06
N VAL A 50 5.56 6.48 -3.17
CA VAL A 50 4.52 6.18 -2.16
C VAL A 50 5.14 5.93 -0.79
N ALA A 51 6.20 5.11 -0.75
CA ALA A 51 6.90 4.79 0.49
C ALA A 51 7.46 6.03 1.20
N ASN A 52 8.08 6.95 0.45
CA ASN A 52 8.60 8.20 0.97
C ASN A 52 7.48 9.09 1.52
N SER A 53 6.35 9.18 0.84
CA SER A 53 5.18 9.94 1.32
C SER A 53 4.64 9.41 2.65
N VAL A 54 4.64 8.08 2.83
CA VAL A 54 4.22 7.45 4.09
C VAL A 54 5.29 7.66 5.19
N CYS A 55 6.57 7.50 4.87
CA CYS A 55 7.65 7.64 5.84
C CYS A 55 7.85 9.10 6.32
N SER A 56 7.62 10.09 5.45
CA SER A 56 7.67 11.52 5.82
C SER A 56 6.48 11.96 6.69
N GLY A 57 5.40 11.17 6.70
CA GLY A 57 4.14 11.53 7.37
C GLY A 57 3.24 12.44 6.54
N ASP A 58 3.57 12.71 5.28
CA ASP A 58 2.71 13.42 4.34
C ASP A 58 1.42 12.63 4.08
N SER A 59 1.53 11.30 4.08
CA SER A 59 0.41 10.38 4.01
C SER A 59 0.42 9.39 5.19
N GLU A 60 -0.76 9.00 5.63
CA GLU A 60 -0.93 8.03 6.75
C GLU A 60 -0.81 6.60 6.25
N ARG A 61 -1.18 6.36 4.98
CA ARG A 61 -1.13 5.05 4.31
C ARG A 61 -0.80 5.18 2.84
N GLY A 62 -0.27 4.10 2.26
CA GLY A 62 0.07 4.01 0.85
C GLY A 62 -0.72 2.93 0.11
N ILE A 63 -1.07 3.22 -1.14
CA ILE A 63 -1.68 2.29 -2.10
C ILE A 63 -0.83 2.31 -3.36
N LEU A 64 -0.36 1.15 -3.78
CA LEU A 64 0.42 1.00 -5.01
C LEU A 64 -0.20 -0.04 -5.93
N ILE A 65 -0.42 0.33 -7.18
CA ILE A 65 -1.03 -0.53 -8.18
C ILE A 65 0.00 -0.80 -9.30
N CYS A 66 0.27 -2.07 -9.58
CA CYS A 66 1.03 -2.47 -10.76
C CYS A 66 0.35 -3.64 -11.47
N GLY A 67 1.01 -4.33 -12.38
CA GLY A 67 0.40 -5.45 -13.11
C GLY A 67 -0.11 -6.56 -12.20
N SER A 68 0.71 -7.02 -11.25
CA SER A 68 0.37 -8.09 -10.31
C SER A 68 0.39 -7.67 -8.83
N GLY A 69 1.01 -6.53 -8.51
CA GLY A 69 1.29 -6.10 -7.13
C GLY A 69 2.54 -6.72 -6.51
N VAL A 70 3.10 -7.78 -7.11
CA VAL A 70 4.21 -8.54 -6.52
C VAL A 70 5.50 -7.71 -6.45
N GLY A 71 6.00 -7.24 -7.59
CA GLY A 71 7.22 -6.42 -7.63
C GLY A 71 7.09 -5.14 -6.81
N ALA A 72 5.91 -4.52 -6.86
CA ALA A 72 5.54 -3.35 -6.08
C ALA A 72 5.72 -3.60 -4.56
N SER A 73 5.17 -4.69 -4.03
CA SER A 73 5.29 -5.03 -2.61
C SER A 73 6.72 -5.37 -2.20
N ILE A 74 7.49 -6.05 -3.06
CA ILE A 74 8.90 -6.36 -2.80
C ILE A 74 9.71 -5.07 -2.69
N THR A 75 9.53 -4.15 -3.65
CA THR A 75 10.27 -2.88 -3.66
C THR A 75 9.90 -2.00 -2.47
N ALA A 76 8.61 -1.83 -2.19
CA ALA A 76 8.13 -1.03 -1.07
C ALA A 76 8.77 -1.47 0.26
N ASN A 77 8.86 -2.78 0.50
CA ASN A 77 9.49 -3.33 1.72
C ASN A 77 11.03 -3.18 1.76
N LYS A 78 11.68 -2.62 0.74
CA LYS A 78 13.09 -2.22 0.81
C LYS A 78 13.28 -0.82 1.41
N VAL A 79 12.20 -0.06 1.55
CA VAL A 79 12.23 1.25 2.19
C VAL A 79 11.97 1.08 3.68
N LYS A 80 12.91 1.54 4.51
CA LYS A 80 12.81 1.42 5.97
C LYS A 80 11.55 2.12 6.51
N GLY A 81 10.82 1.42 7.37
CA GLY A 81 9.56 1.91 7.94
C GLY A 81 8.32 1.50 7.16
N ILE A 82 8.47 0.86 5.99
CA ILE A 82 7.36 0.35 5.21
C ILE A 82 7.08 -1.13 5.55
N ARG A 83 5.81 -1.41 5.76
CA ARG A 83 5.25 -2.75 5.90
C ARG A 83 4.17 -2.89 4.82
N ALA A 84 4.61 -3.28 3.62
CA ALA A 84 3.76 -3.44 2.46
C ALA A 84 3.35 -4.90 2.27
N CYS A 85 2.10 -5.13 1.91
CA CYS A 85 1.62 -6.45 1.55
C CYS A 85 0.83 -6.42 0.24
N LEU A 86 0.99 -7.48 -0.56
CA LEU A 86 0.12 -7.77 -1.68
C LEU A 86 -1.19 -8.33 -1.14
N CYS A 87 -2.31 -7.64 -1.36
CA CYS A 87 -3.63 -8.08 -0.91
C CYS A 87 -4.65 -8.02 -2.04
N HIS A 88 -5.30 -9.15 -2.29
CA HIS A 88 -6.43 -9.26 -3.21
C HIS A 88 -7.71 -9.78 -2.52
N ASP A 89 -7.70 -9.79 -1.19
CA ASP A 89 -8.83 -10.17 -0.33
C ASP A 89 -8.93 -9.24 0.89
N THR A 90 -10.13 -9.13 1.43
CA THR A 90 -10.45 -8.23 2.54
C THR A 90 -9.89 -8.72 3.88
N TYR A 91 -9.75 -10.04 4.07
CA TYR A 91 -9.21 -10.57 5.31
C TYR A 91 -7.75 -10.21 5.47
N SER A 92 -6.91 -10.50 4.45
CA SER A 92 -5.48 -10.19 4.48
C SER A 92 -5.24 -8.67 4.59
N ALA A 93 -6.02 -7.87 3.87
CA ALA A 93 -5.90 -6.41 3.90
C ALA A 93 -6.19 -5.82 5.29
N ARG A 94 -7.22 -6.29 5.98
CA ARG A 94 -7.56 -5.87 7.33
C ARG A 94 -6.60 -6.43 8.36
N GLN A 95 -6.38 -7.75 8.33
CA GLN A 95 -5.55 -8.46 9.31
C GLN A 95 -4.11 -7.98 9.30
N GLY A 96 -3.55 -7.66 8.12
CA GLY A 96 -2.20 -7.10 8.00
C GLY A 96 -2.04 -5.79 8.77
N VAL A 97 -3.07 -4.94 8.78
CA VAL A 97 -3.06 -3.72 9.60
C VAL A 97 -3.23 -4.07 11.08
N GLU A 98 -4.24 -4.88 11.43
CA GLU A 98 -4.58 -5.20 12.82
C GLU A 98 -3.45 -5.90 13.57
N HIS A 99 -2.71 -6.81 12.91
CA HIS A 99 -1.72 -7.65 13.56
C HIS A 99 -0.26 -7.22 13.32
N ASP A 100 0.03 -6.63 12.15
CA ASP A 100 1.39 -6.37 11.71
C ASP A 100 1.64 -4.87 11.44
N ASN A 101 0.65 -4.03 11.75
CA ASN A 101 0.70 -2.57 11.53
C ASN A 101 1.09 -2.23 10.09
N MET A 102 0.51 -2.95 9.12
CA MET A 102 0.71 -2.70 7.69
C MET A 102 0.31 -1.26 7.32
N ASN A 103 1.20 -0.54 6.67
CA ASN A 103 1.00 0.86 6.29
C ASN A 103 0.93 1.10 4.78
N MET A 104 1.16 0.05 3.98
CA MET A 104 1.07 0.12 2.53
C MET A 104 0.46 -1.15 1.95
N VAL A 105 -0.50 -1.02 1.05
CA VAL A 105 -1.10 -2.13 0.31
C VAL A 105 -0.71 -2.07 -1.17
N CYS A 106 -0.39 -3.22 -1.73
CA CYS A 106 -0.12 -3.38 -3.16
C CYS A 106 -1.20 -4.26 -3.79
N ILE A 107 -1.71 -3.84 -4.94
CA ILE A 107 -2.72 -4.59 -5.71
C ILE A 107 -2.30 -4.73 -7.17
N GLY A 108 -2.79 -5.79 -7.80
CA GLY A 108 -2.56 -6.07 -9.21
C GLY A 108 -3.71 -5.59 -10.09
N GLY A 109 -3.49 -4.58 -10.92
CA GLY A 109 -4.49 -4.07 -11.86
C GLY A 109 -4.90 -5.07 -12.95
N ARG A 110 -4.12 -6.14 -13.15
CA ARG A 110 -4.45 -7.26 -14.05
C ARG A 110 -5.08 -8.45 -13.30
N ILE A 111 -5.20 -8.35 -11.97
CA ILE A 111 -5.69 -9.45 -11.12
C ILE A 111 -7.10 -9.16 -10.63
N ILE A 112 -7.36 -7.94 -10.18
CA ILE A 112 -8.68 -7.56 -9.64
C ILE A 112 -9.23 -6.33 -10.35
N GLY A 113 -10.56 -6.27 -10.47
CA GLY A 113 -11.26 -5.10 -10.98
C GLY A 113 -11.61 -4.12 -9.86
N ILE A 114 -12.15 -2.97 -10.25
CA ILE A 114 -12.43 -1.84 -9.36
C ILE A 114 -13.34 -2.21 -8.17
N GLU A 115 -14.37 -3.02 -8.36
CA GLU A 115 -15.31 -3.34 -7.27
C GLU A 115 -14.62 -4.19 -6.17
N LEU A 116 -13.78 -5.15 -6.54
CA LEU A 116 -13.00 -5.90 -5.55
C LEU A 116 -11.91 -5.01 -4.93
N ALA A 117 -11.27 -4.14 -5.73
CA ALA A 117 -10.28 -3.20 -5.21
C ALA A 117 -10.88 -2.30 -4.12
N LYS A 118 -12.07 -1.73 -4.32
CA LYS A 118 -12.77 -0.89 -3.33
C LYS A 118 -12.94 -1.61 -1.99
N VAL A 119 -13.52 -2.81 -1.97
CA VAL A 119 -13.76 -3.53 -0.71
C VAL A 119 -12.48 -3.97 -0.01
N VAL A 120 -11.42 -4.29 -0.77
CA VAL A 120 -10.08 -4.57 -0.22
C VAL A 120 -9.50 -3.31 0.41
N LEU A 121 -9.59 -2.17 -0.28
CA LEU A 121 -9.08 -0.89 0.21
C LEU A 121 -9.88 -0.37 1.41
N GLU A 122 -11.21 -0.52 1.43
CA GLU A 122 -12.04 -0.22 2.61
C GLU A 122 -11.57 -1.02 3.84
N ALA A 123 -11.32 -2.33 3.65
CA ALA A 123 -10.83 -3.18 4.72
C ALA A 123 -9.44 -2.76 5.24
N PHE A 124 -8.55 -2.35 4.33
CA PHE A 124 -7.22 -1.83 4.66
C PHE A 124 -7.29 -0.47 5.37
N LEU A 125 -8.03 0.49 4.82
CA LEU A 125 -8.07 1.88 5.32
C LEU A 125 -8.88 1.99 6.63
N GLY A 126 -9.90 1.14 6.81
CA GLY A 126 -10.75 1.14 8.00
C GLY A 126 -10.16 0.42 9.22
N ALA A 127 -9.10 -0.39 9.04
CA ALA A 127 -8.48 -1.13 10.14
C ALA A 127 -7.49 -0.28 10.95
N ASN A 128 -7.27 -0.68 12.21
CA ASN A 128 -6.26 -0.09 13.08
C ASN A 128 -5.44 -1.20 13.74
N PHE A 129 -4.18 -0.93 14.04
CA PHE A 129 -3.33 -1.87 14.77
C PHE A 129 -3.93 -2.18 16.15
N ILE A 130 -3.97 -3.45 16.51
CA ILE A 130 -4.47 -3.92 17.81
C ILE A 130 -3.24 -4.21 18.70
N PRO A 131 -2.99 -3.39 19.73
CA PRO A 131 -1.77 -3.49 20.54
C PRO A 131 -1.86 -4.60 21.60
N GLU A 132 -2.29 -5.81 21.20
CA GLU A 132 -2.20 -6.98 22.06
C GLU A 132 -0.74 -7.39 22.25
N PRO A 133 -0.36 -7.93 23.44
CA PRO A 133 1.03 -8.29 23.73
C PRO A 133 1.67 -9.22 22.68
N ARG A 134 0.89 -10.13 22.11
CA ARG A 134 1.39 -11.06 21.07
C ARG A 134 1.66 -10.36 19.73
N PHE A 135 0.84 -9.37 19.34
CA PHE A 135 1.01 -8.62 18.08
C PHE A 135 2.15 -7.61 18.24
N GLN A 136 2.18 -6.89 19.35
CA GLN A 136 3.27 -5.96 19.64
C GLN A 136 4.62 -6.67 19.64
N ARG A 137 4.77 -7.80 20.34
CA ARG A 137 6.01 -8.58 20.33
C ARG A 137 6.46 -9.03 18.95
N ARG A 138 5.52 -9.35 18.04
CA ARG A 138 5.83 -9.74 16.67
C ARG A 138 6.28 -8.54 15.84
N LEU A 139 5.57 -7.43 15.98
CA LEU A 139 5.93 -6.16 15.33
C LEU A 139 7.32 -5.72 15.78
N ASP A 140 7.64 -5.76 17.08
CA ASP A 140 8.97 -5.41 17.61
C ASP A 140 10.08 -6.27 16.98
N LYS A 141 9.84 -7.58 16.80
CA LYS A 141 10.78 -8.47 16.12
C LYS A 141 10.93 -8.14 14.64
N LEU A 142 9.82 -7.82 13.94
CA LEU A 142 9.86 -7.39 12.55
C LEU A 142 10.69 -6.10 12.40
N MET A 143 10.47 -5.12 13.27
CA MET A 143 11.25 -3.88 13.27
C MET A 143 12.73 -4.13 13.57
N LYS A 144 13.04 -5.07 14.46
CA LYS A 144 14.43 -5.47 14.75
C LYS A 144 15.10 -6.11 13.52
N VAL A 145 14.38 -6.97 12.78
CA VAL A 145 14.88 -7.54 11.51
C VAL A 145 15.21 -6.45 10.50
N GLU A 146 14.34 -5.44 10.40
CA GLU A 146 14.60 -4.29 9.52
C GLU A 146 15.89 -3.53 9.90
N GLU A 147 16.17 -3.39 11.21
CA GLU A 147 17.34 -2.65 11.70
C GLU A 147 18.64 -3.46 11.61
N THR A 148 18.59 -4.74 11.91
CA THR A 148 19.79 -5.56 12.16
C THR A 148 19.94 -6.74 11.20
N GLY A 149 18.92 -7.07 10.42
CA GLY A 149 18.84 -8.28 9.59
C GLY A 149 18.55 -9.57 10.40
N LEU A 150 18.37 -9.49 11.71
CA LEU A 150 18.14 -10.63 12.62
C LEU A 150 16.98 -10.35 13.58
N PRO A 151 16.13 -11.36 13.91
CA PRO A 151 14.99 -11.20 14.81
C PRO A 151 15.38 -11.02 16.27
#